data_19a586bbfb6cfb892c43a9aa5232f3cf
#
_entry.id   19a586bbfb6cfb892c43a9aa5232f3cf
#
_cell.length_a   1.000
_cell.length_b   1.000
_cell.length_c   1.000
_cell.angle_alpha   90.00
_cell.angle_beta   90.00
_cell.angle_gamma   90.00
#
_symmetry.space_group_name_H-M   'P 1'
#
loop_
_entity.id
_entity.type
_entity.pdbx_description
1 polymer ?
#
loop_
_entity_poly.entity_id
_entity_poly.type
_entity_poly.pdbx_seq_one_letter_code
_entity_poly.pdbx_strand_id
1 'polypeptide(L)'
;MNKNEINVATTCILALATQPNAEEKIKLLLTNLFDSCRNTGYIEQDSDEIESGSVPLLFTQKELEKMPKQFNKQFKTGKTTAHVRRKSCGVYEIRCYIYGESISASSKSLDDAKKKFIIKLKDISSTATVKVKISTGTIFNDYMETWLETAKKPYVKEITYKDYVSIFNVHIRPAFEGRTLSSIKYAELQKFILDYEEDGKNRTAKKIYQLLTTLFEYAVADRIIPISPMLKVKLSPYEQESGQPLTREEEYALVEDFKREPTLYKQAFVFLLYTGLRRSELASVTVSDGWVTLISAKQRKGYKEKERSIPISPMLRRVLPLIDVDAIKKVSPHLLTKHLPFICKGHHCHELRHTFVTRARECKIEREYVSLWAGHKADNSLTTNVYTKLQQNKQLQVDEMEKFNYDFN
;
A
#
# COMPACT_ATOMS: atom_id res chain seq x y z
N MET A 1 16.49 -23.71 -13.79
CA MET A 1 15.18 -23.26 -13.24
C MET A 1 14.52 -22.28 -14.20
N ASN A 2 13.27 -22.49 -14.52
CA ASN A 2 12.49 -21.56 -15.33
C ASN A 2 11.88 -20.42 -14.45
N LYS A 3 11.32 -19.40 -15.09
CA LYS A 3 10.79 -18.22 -14.40
C LYS A 3 9.66 -18.54 -13.39
N ASN A 4 8.91 -19.62 -13.66
CA ASN A 4 7.85 -20.09 -12.77
C ASN A 4 8.39 -20.80 -11.53
N GLU A 5 9.45 -21.57 -11.65
CA GLU A 5 10.10 -22.26 -10.53
C GLU A 5 10.77 -21.25 -9.57
N ILE A 6 11.34 -20.16 -10.09
CA ILE A 6 11.89 -19.07 -9.28
C ILE A 6 10.77 -18.33 -8.53
N ASN A 7 9.64 -18.05 -9.16
CA ASN A 7 8.50 -17.41 -8.52
C ASN A 7 7.88 -18.28 -7.42
N VAL A 8 7.78 -19.58 -7.65
CA VAL A 8 7.29 -20.54 -6.64
C VAL A 8 8.23 -20.60 -5.44
N ALA A 9 9.55 -20.70 -5.68
CA ALA A 9 10.54 -20.71 -4.60
C ALA A 9 10.52 -19.41 -3.79
N THR A 10 10.41 -18.26 -4.44
CA THR A 10 10.31 -16.94 -3.77
C THR A 10 9.04 -16.84 -2.93
N THR A 11 7.91 -17.34 -3.43
CA THR A 11 6.64 -17.36 -2.70
C THR A 11 6.70 -18.29 -1.50
N CYS A 12 7.35 -19.46 -1.60
CA CYS A 12 7.55 -20.38 -0.50
C CYS A 12 8.45 -19.79 0.59
N ILE A 13 9.54 -19.10 0.22
CA ILE A 13 10.44 -18.43 1.18
C ILE A 13 9.71 -17.33 1.94
N LEU A 14 8.91 -16.51 1.25
CA LEU A 14 8.09 -15.46 1.87
C LEU A 14 7.03 -16.03 2.82
N ALA A 15 6.41 -17.17 2.47
CA ALA A 15 5.41 -17.84 3.31
C ALA A 15 6.04 -18.48 4.56
N LEU A 16 7.29 -18.96 4.48
CA LEU A 16 8.01 -19.55 5.60
C LEU A 16 8.58 -18.51 6.56
N ALA A 17 8.87 -17.30 6.10
CA ALA A 17 9.45 -16.22 6.91
C ALA A 17 8.54 -15.75 8.07
N THR A 18 7.25 -16.09 8.04
CA THR A 18 6.27 -15.73 9.07
C THR A 18 6.00 -16.83 10.09
N GLN A 19 6.70 -17.98 10.03
CA GLN A 19 6.46 -19.13 10.92
C GLN A 19 7.54 -19.26 12.01
N PRO A 20 7.22 -19.78 13.20
CA PRO A 20 8.23 -20.13 14.18
C PRO A 20 9.19 -21.19 13.58
N ASN A 21 10.50 -21.00 13.78
CA ASN A 21 11.61 -21.74 13.16
C ASN A 21 11.82 -21.47 11.66
N ALA A 22 11.51 -20.25 11.22
CA ALA A 22 11.64 -19.82 9.82
C ALA A 22 13.08 -20.01 9.29
N GLU A 23 14.10 -19.69 10.07
CA GLU A 23 15.51 -19.79 9.65
C GLU A 23 15.92 -21.21 9.26
N GLU A 24 15.57 -22.20 10.05
CA GLU A 24 15.90 -23.61 9.77
C GLU A 24 15.19 -24.14 8.52
N LYS A 25 13.91 -23.79 8.38
CA LYS A 25 13.10 -24.18 7.22
C LYS A 25 13.55 -23.52 5.93
N ILE A 26 13.92 -22.24 5.99
CA ILE A 26 14.48 -21.50 4.85
C ILE A 26 15.85 -22.07 4.48
N LYS A 27 16.71 -22.42 5.46
CA LYS A 27 18.00 -23.04 5.24
C LYS A 27 17.87 -24.40 4.55
N LEU A 28 16.92 -25.23 4.98
CA LEU A 28 16.63 -26.53 4.37
C LEU A 28 16.10 -26.38 2.94
N LEU A 29 15.27 -25.41 2.67
CA LEU A 29 14.70 -25.15 1.35
C LEU A 29 15.76 -24.61 0.37
N LEU A 30 16.65 -23.75 0.86
CA LEU A 30 17.80 -23.28 0.11
C LEU A 30 18.79 -24.42 -0.18
N THR A 31 19.05 -25.30 0.79
CA THR A 31 19.91 -26.49 0.60
C THR A 31 19.34 -27.40 -0.49
N ASN A 32 18.06 -27.71 -0.45
CA ASN A 32 17.38 -28.54 -1.45
C ASN A 32 17.38 -27.91 -2.85
N LEU A 33 17.23 -26.57 -2.93
CA LEU A 33 17.37 -25.81 -4.17
C LEU A 33 18.79 -25.85 -4.72
N PHE A 34 19.81 -25.74 -3.85
CA PHE A 34 21.22 -25.85 -4.21
C PHE A 34 21.57 -27.27 -4.67
N ASP A 35 21.04 -28.32 -4.02
CA ASP A 35 21.28 -29.70 -4.41
C ASP A 35 20.57 -30.05 -5.73
N SER A 36 19.39 -29.50 -5.99
CA SER A 36 18.73 -29.60 -7.29
C SER A 36 19.52 -28.92 -8.39
N CYS A 37 20.18 -27.79 -8.09
CA CYS A 37 21.06 -27.10 -9.03
C CYS A 37 22.40 -27.83 -9.25
N ARG A 38 22.93 -28.54 -8.24
CA ARG A 38 24.13 -29.42 -8.37
C ARG A 38 23.89 -30.57 -9.32
N ASN A 39 22.71 -31.25 -9.21
CA ASN A 39 22.35 -32.37 -10.07
C ASN A 39 22.16 -31.97 -11.56
N THR A 40 22.03 -30.68 -11.82
CA THR A 40 21.97 -30.13 -13.19
C THR A 40 23.30 -29.56 -13.69
N GLY A 41 24.41 -29.79 -12.99
CA GLY A 41 25.77 -29.48 -13.46
C GLY A 41 26.18 -27.99 -13.41
N TYR A 42 25.59 -27.20 -12.50
CA TYR A 42 25.73 -25.74 -12.50
C TYR A 42 26.55 -25.09 -11.38
N ILE A 43 27.11 -25.85 -10.39
CA ILE A 43 27.93 -25.26 -9.33
C ILE A 43 29.02 -26.24 -8.87
N GLU A 44 30.30 -25.90 -9.06
CA GLU A 44 31.41 -26.41 -8.23
C GLU A 44 31.84 -25.33 -7.25
N GLN A 45 32.07 -25.76 -5.99
CA GLN A 45 32.48 -24.90 -4.88
C GLN A 45 33.95 -24.51 -4.96
N ASP A 46 34.24 -23.26 -4.66
CA ASP A 46 35.44 -22.89 -3.90
C ASP A 46 34.98 -21.97 -2.75
N SER A 47 35.17 -22.48 -1.56
CA SER A 47 34.98 -21.80 -0.30
C SER A 47 36.23 -21.02 0.06
N ASP A 48 36.29 -19.73 -0.22
CA ASP A 48 37.17 -18.83 0.52
C ASP A 48 36.62 -17.39 0.45
N GLU A 49 36.37 -16.90 1.64
CA GLU A 49 36.22 -15.52 2.14
C GLU A 49 35.49 -14.48 1.27
N ILE A 50 34.27 -14.19 1.70
CA ILE A 50 33.51 -13.02 1.26
C ILE A 50 34.03 -11.79 2.02
N GLU A 51 35.04 -11.12 1.47
CA GLU A 51 35.27 -9.71 1.77
C GLU A 51 34.29 -8.83 0.98
N SER A 52 33.73 -7.87 1.67
CA SER A 52 32.72 -6.93 1.20
C SER A 52 33.16 -6.23 -0.10
N GLY A 53 32.48 -6.54 -1.20
CA GLY A 53 32.55 -5.74 -2.43
C GLY A 53 32.95 -6.50 -3.71
N SER A 54 33.17 -7.80 -3.70
CA SER A 54 33.50 -8.57 -4.88
C SER A 54 32.25 -9.13 -5.57
N VAL A 55 32.15 -8.87 -6.88
CA VAL A 55 31.13 -9.46 -7.76
C VAL A 55 31.65 -10.85 -8.17
N PRO A 56 31.02 -11.98 -7.78
CA PRO A 56 31.47 -13.31 -8.18
C PRO A 56 31.24 -13.50 -9.68
N LEU A 57 32.29 -13.76 -10.42
CA LEU A 57 32.25 -14.16 -11.81
C LEU A 57 32.23 -15.69 -11.90
N LEU A 58 31.13 -16.22 -12.42
CA LEU A 58 30.73 -17.63 -12.40
C LEU A 58 31.58 -18.62 -13.25
N PHE A 59 32.74 -18.21 -13.82
CA PHE A 59 33.53 -19.08 -14.68
C PHE A 59 35.04 -18.93 -14.47
N THR A 60 35.73 -20.06 -14.40
CA THR A 60 37.21 -20.13 -14.37
C THR A 60 37.80 -19.94 -15.77
N GLN A 61 39.10 -19.58 -15.83
CA GLN A 61 39.84 -19.46 -17.08
C GLN A 61 39.76 -20.75 -17.92
N LYS A 62 39.89 -21.94 -17.27
CA LYS A 62 39.85 -23.26 -17.93
C LYS A 62 38.50 -23.59 -18.57
N GLU A 63 37.39 -23.14 -18.00
CA GLU A 63 36.08 -23.37 -18.59
C GLU A 63 35.84 -22.52 -19.82
N LEU A 64 36.38 -21.29 -19.83
CA LEU A 64 36.28 -20.38 -20.96
C LEU A 64 37.19 -20.73 -22.13
N GLU A 65 38.30 -21.39 -21.86
CA GLU A 65 39.22 -21.89 -22.89
C GLU A 65 38.63 -23.09 -23.66
N LYS A 66 37.76 -23.87 -23.03
CA LYS A 66 37.06 -24.99 -23.66
C LYS A 66 35.83 -24.56 -24.47
N MET A 67 35.40 -23.30 -24.41
CA MET A 67 34.26 -22.81 -25.14
C MET A 67 34.59 -22.45 -26.60
N PRO A 68 33.59 -22.52 -27.54
CA PRO A 68 33.81 -22.15 -28.94
C PRO A 68 34.39 -20.75 -29.08
N LYS A 69 35.20 -20.50 -30.15
CA LYS A 69 35.89 -19.22 -30.40
C LYS A 69 34.99 -17.98 -30.39
N GLN A 70 33.67 -18.17 -30.53
CA GLN A 70 32.69 -17.13 -30.36
C GLN A 70 31.58 -17.62 -29.40
N PHE A 71 31.48 -17.04 -28.20
CA PHE A 71 30.39 -17.29 -27.30
C PHE A 71 29.88 -15.98 -26.70
N ASN A 72 28.58 -15.96 -26.36
CA ASN A 72 27.92 -14.84 -25.72
C ASN A 72 27.08 -15.38 -24.55
N LYS A 73 27.40 -15.02 -23.33
CA LYS A 73 26.64 -15.41 -22.13
C LYS A 73 26.30 -14.21 -21.29
N GLN A 74 25.10 -14.26 -20.75
CA GLN A 74 24.56 -13.27 -19.79
C GLN A 74 24.55 -13.87 -18.39
N PHE A 75 24.96 -13.09 -17.40
CA PHE A 75 24.78 -13.43 -15.99
C PHE A 75 24.36 -12.20 -15.19
N LYS A 76 23.63 -12.45 -14.11
CA LYS A 76 23.14 -11.40 -13.24
C LYS A 76 24.08 -11.21 -12.06
N THR A 77 24.47 -9.96 -11.79
CA THR A 77 25.16 -9.54 -10.59
C THR A 77 24.21 -8.61 -9.83
N GLY A 78 23.52 -9.13 -8.83
CA GLY A 78 22.47 -8.35 -8.15
C GLY A 78 21.36 -7.91 -9.11
N LYS A 79 21.10 -6.60 -9.21
CA LYS A 79 20.11 -6.02 -10.14
C LYS A 79 20.65 -5.76 -11.55
N THR A 80 21.93 -6.03 -11.80
CA THR A 80 22.60 -5.67 -13.05
C THR A 80 22.97 -6.91 -13.83
N THR A 81 22.81 -6.88 -15.17
CA THR A 81 23.18 -7.97 -16.06
C THR A 81 24.49 -7.61 -16.76
N ALA A 82 25.51 -8.43 -16.58
CA ALA A 82 26.79 -8.31 -17.29
C ALA A 82 26.90 -9.37 -18.39
N HIS A 83 27.52 -8.99 -19.49
CA HIS A 83 27.75 -9.86 -20.64
C HIS A 83 29.22 -10.08 -20.79
N VAL A 84 29.66 -11.35 -20.91
CA VAL A 84 31.05 -11.72 -21.29
C VAL A 84 31.02 -12.35 -22.67
N ARG A 85 31.85 -11.86 -23.55
CA ARG A 85 32.07 -12.49 -24.86
C ARG A 85 33.57 -12.62 -25.18
N ARG A 86 33.94 -13.68 -25.88
CA ARG A 86 35.24 -13.84 -26.51
C ARG A 86 35.11 -13.46 -27.98
N LYS A 87 35.89 -12.47 -28.43
CA LYS A 87 35.95 -12.05 -29.83
C LYS A 87 36.77 -13.05 -30.65
N SER A 88 36.55 -13.08 -31.97
CA SER A 88 37.31 -13.94 -32.91
C SER A 88 38.81 -13.72 -32.84
N CYS A 89 39.26 -12.53 -32.46
CA CYS A 89 40.67 -12.19 -32.26
C CYS A 89 41.24 -12.66 -30.90
N GLY A 90 40.49 -13.49 -30.13
CA GLY A 90 40.94 -14.05 -28.86
C GLY A 90 40.83 -13.10 -27.64
N VAL A 91 40.27 -11.91 -27.83
CA VAL A 91 40.11 -10.92 -26.76
C VAL A 91 38.79 -11.17 -26.01
N TYR A 92 38.86 -11.18 -24.68
CA TYR A 92 37.69 -11.22 -23.81
C TYR A 92 37.16 -9.80 -23.59
N GLU A 93 35.86 -9.61 -23.73
CA GLU A 93 35.18 -8.36 -23.46
C GLU A 93 34.06 -8.61 -22.44
N ILE A 94 34.07 -7.83 -21.36
CA ILE A 94 33.01 -7.79 -20.35
C ILE A 94 32.29 -6.48 -20.51
N ARG A 95 30.94 -6.51 -20.59
CA ARG A 95 30.10 -5.32 -20.73
C ARG A 95 28.88 -5.41 -19.81
N CYS A 96 28.56 -4.35 -19.15
CA CYS A 96 27.25 -4.19 -18.46
C CYS A 96 26.67 -2.81 -18.74
N TYR A 97 25.36 -2.69 -18.47
CA TYR A 97 24.64 -1.44 -18.46
C TYR A 97 24.29 -1.10 -17.02
N ILE A 98 24.80 0.03 -16.50
CA ILE A 98 24.50 0.53 -15.16
C ILE A 98 24.17 2.00 -15.30
N TYR A 99 23.04 2.43 -14.72
CA TYR A 99 22.58 3.81 -14.73
C TYR A 99 22.47 4.45 -16.13
N GLY A 100 22.16 3.63 -17.16
CA GLY A 100 22.00 4.11 -18.53
C GLY A 100 23.32 4.23 -19.31
N GLU A 101 24.47 3.93 -18.71
CA GLU A 101 25.78 3.92 -19.37
C GLU A 101 26.26 2.50 -19.63
N SER A 102 26.94 2.31 -20.77
CA SER A 102 27.59 1.05 -21.13
C SER A 102 29.03 1.04 -20.61
N ILE A 103 29.29 0.17 -19.64
CA ILE A 103 30.63 -0.05 -19.11
C ILE A 103 31.19 -1.27 -19.78
N SER A 104 32.40 -1.16 -20.33
CA SER A 104 33.06 -2.30 -20.90
C SER A 104 34.57 -2.31 -20.59
N ALA A 105 35.11 -3.52 -20.44
CA ALA A 105 36.54 -3.75 -20.35
C ALA A 105 36.92 -4.93 -21.23
N SER A 106 38.08 -4.88 -21.87
CA SER A 106 38.57 -5.94 -22.72
C SER A 106 40.06 -6.21 -22.49
N SER A 107 40.47 -7.50 -22.59
CA SER A 107 41.86 -7.93 -22.51
C SER A 107 42.04 -9.27 -23.21
N LYS A 108 43.30 -9.63 -23.54
CA LYS A 108 43.63 -10.96 -24.05
C LYS A 108 43.48 -12.04 -22.96
N SER A 109 43.64 -11.67 -21.70
CA SER A 109 43.33 -12.52 -20.54
C SER A 109 41.99 -12.18 -19.96
N LEU A 110 41.21 -13.20 -19.57
CA LEU A 110 39.90 -13.00 -18.90
C LEU A 110 40.07 -12.33 -17.53
N ASP A 111 41.10 -12.73 -16.77
CA ASP A 111 41.34 -12.18 -15.43
C ASP A 111 41.74 -10.71 -15.47
N ASP A 112 42.51 -10.31 -16.48
CA ASP A 112 42.82 -8.90 -16.70
C ASP A 112 41.59 -8.11 -17.16
N ALA A 113 40.74 -8.71 -17.98
CA ALA A 113 39.46 -8.10 -18.35
C ALA A 113 38.57 -7.91 -17.13
N LYS A 114 38.54 -8.90 -16.21
CA LYS A 114 37.81 -8.83 -14.91
C LYS A 114 38.36 -7.72 -14.03
N LYS A 115 39.67 -7.69 -13.79
CA LYS A 115 40.35 -6.66 -12.98
C LYS A 115 40.05 -5.26 -13.51
N LYS A 116 40.20 -5.04 -14.80
CA LYS A 116 39.89 -3.76 -15.47
C LYS A 116 38.41 -3.40 -15.36
N PHE A 117 37.51 -4.39 -15.45
CA PHE A 117 36.09 -4.17 -15.32
C PHE A 117 35.70 -3.81 -13.88
N ILE A 118 36.26 -4.48 -12.88
CA ILE A 118 36.03 -4.19 -11.44
C ILE A 118 36.55 -2.80 -11.07
N ILE A 119 37.73 -2.42 -11.59
CA ILE A 119 38.28 -1.08 -11.38
C ILE A 119 37.32 -0.04 -11.96
N LYS A 120 36.84 -0.21 -13.19
CA LYS A 120 35.87 0.70 -13.80
C LYS A 120 34.53 0.72 -13.05
N LEU A 121 34.08 -0.41 -12.51
CA LEU A 121 32.90 -0.47 -11.65
C LEU A 121 33.10 0.27 -10.31
N LYS A 122 34.27 0.12 -9.69
CA LYS A 122 34.67 0.85 -8.48
C LYS A 122 34.84 2.34 -8.75
N ASP A 123 35.45 2.72 -9.86
CA ASP A 123 35.54 4.13 -10.28
C ASP A 123 34.16 4.74 -10.50
N ILE A 124 33.19 4.01 -11.03
CA ILE A 124 31.81 4.47 -11.19
C ILE A 124 31.05 4.45 -9.86
N SER A 125 31.32 3.50 -8.96
CA SER A 125 30.75 3.49 -7.62
C SER A 125 31.39 4.53 -6.68
N SER A 126 32.65 4.89 -6.88
CA SER A 126 33.40 5.92 -6.13
C SER A 126 33.31 7.31 -6.79
N THR A 127 33.21 7.37 -8.12
CA THR A 127 32.92 8.56 -8.92
C THR A 127 31.45 8.63 -9.38
N ALA A 128 30.55 7.82 -8.84
CA ALA A 128 29.15 8.04 -8.99
C ALA A 128 28.65 9.25 -8.15
N THR A 129 29.44 10.28 -8.11
CA THR A 129 28.97 11.55 -8.58
C THR A 129 28.63 11.35 -10.06
N VAL A 130 27.51 10.61 -10.32
CA VAL A 130 26.86 10.65 -11.59
C VAL A 130 26.86 12.13 -11.97
N LYS A 131 27.53 12.50 -13.07
CA LYS A 131 27.26 13.75 -13.77
C LYS A 131 25.90 13.61 -14.43
N VAL A 132 24.88 13.31 -13.62
CA VAL A 132 23.54 13.76 -13.88
C VAL A 132 23.73 15.26 -13.98
N LYS A 133 23.37 15.89 -15.08
CA LYS A 133 23.07 17.32 -15.12
C LYS A 133 21.95 17.47 -14.08
N ILE A 134 22.34 17.60 -12.81
CA ILE A 134 21.44 17.94 -11.73
C ILE A 134 21.02 19.35 -12.16
N SER A 135 19.76 19.50 -12.47
CA SER A 135 19.13 20.80 -12.62
C SER A 135 19.30 21.47 -11.24
N THR A 136 20.42 22.20 -11.08
CA THR A 136 20.87 22.77 -9.80
C THR A 136 19.94 23.86 -9.29
N GLY A 137 18.73 23.99 -9.87
CA GLY A 137 17.79 25.04 -9.57
C GLY A 137 16.32 24.65 -9.46
N THR A 138 15.94 23.34 -9.49
CA THR A 138 14.52 22.97 -9.36
C THR A 138 14.02 23.27 -7.95
N ILE A 139 13.17 24.29 -7.84
CA ILE A 139 12.53 24.68 -6.58
C ILE A 139 11.58 23.57 -6.13
N PHE A 140 11.66 23.20 -4.85
CA PHE A 140 10.88 22.12 -4.27
C PHE A 140 9.36 22.34 -4.43
N ASN A 141 8.89 23.54 -4.08
CA ASN A 141 7.45 23.85 -4.12
C ASN A 141 6.89 23.81 -5.55
N ASP A 142 7.63 24.33 -6.53
CA ASP A 142 7.22 24.35 -7.95
C ASP A 142 7.15 22.92 -8.51
N TYR A 143 8.14 22.09 -8.16
CA TYR A 143 8.14 20.68 -8.54
C TYR A 143 7.00 19.90 -7.89
N MET A 144 6.73 20.15 -6.60
CA MET A 144 5.63 19.52 -5.87
C MET A 144 4.27 19.85 -6.47
N GLU A 145 4.04 21.12 -6.85
CA GLU A 145 2.81 21.55 -7.52
C GLU A 145 2.64 20.85 -8.87
N THR A 146 3.66 20.88 -9.70
CA THR A 146 3.65 20.23 -11.02
C THR A 146 3.39 18.72 -10.87
N TRP A 147 4.06 18.07 -9.92
CA TRP A 147 3.90 16.66 -9.65
C TRP A 147 2.48 16.31 -9.14
N LEU A 148 1.91 17.11 -8.25
CA LEU A 148 0.52 16.94 -7.79
C LEU A 148 -0.45 17.00 -8.95
N GLU A 149 -0.30 17.97 -9.86
CA GLU A 149 -1.18 18.15 -11.03
C GLU A 149 -1.02 17.01 -12.04
N THR A 150 0.21 16.59 -12.33
CA THR A 150 0.51 15.64 -13.40
C THR A 150 0.47 14.18 -12.95
N ALA A 151 1.01 13.88 -11.77
CA ALA A 151 1.20 12.52 -11.28
C ALA A 151 0.14 12.05 -10.26
N LYS A 152 -0.61 12.96 -9.64
CA LYS A 152 -1.67 12.58 -8.66
C LYS A 152 -3.07 12.87 -9.14
N LYS A 153 -3.36 14.08 -9.58
CA LYS A 153 -4.71 14.53 -9.99
C LYS A 153 -5.40 13.62 -11.01
N PRO A 154 -4.73 13.12 -12.06
CA PRO A 154 -5.37 12.24 -13.02
C PRO A 154 -5.83 10.90 -12.43
N TYR A 155 -5.15 10.39 -11.39
CA TYR A 155 -5.28 9.01 -10.90
C TYR A 155 -6.04 8.87 -9.58
N VAL A 156 -6.32 9.98 -8.89
CA VAL A 156 -7.04 9.96 -7.61
C VAL A 156 -8.37 10.69 -7.70
N LYS A 157 -9.30 10.39 -6.78
CA LYS A 157 -10.55 11.13 -6.66
C LYS A 157 -10.27 12.57 -6.21
N GLU A 158 -11.15 13.49 -6.60
CA GLU A 158 -11.04 14.92 -6.29
C GLU A 158 -10.85 15.20 -4.79
N ILE A 159 -11.57 14.47 -3.93
CA ILE A 159 -11.44 14.60 -2.48
C ILE A 159 -10.05 14.20 -1.97
N THR A 160 -9.44 13.15 -2.55
CA THR A 160 -8.08 12.71 -2.20
C THR A 160 -7.05 13.71 -2.72
N TYR A 161 -7.26 14.26 -3.91
CA TYR A 161 -6.41 15.31 -4.45
C TYR A 161 -6.42 16.55 -3.57
N LYS A 162 -7.61 17.01 -3.16
CA LYS A 162 -7.76 18.13 -2.22
C LYS A 162 -7.05 17.87 -0.87
N ASP A 163 -7.09 16.64 -0.36
CA ASP A 163 -6.36 16.26 0.85
C ASP A 163 -4.84 16.39 0.66
N TYR A 164 -4.30 15.95 -0.48
CA TYR A 164 -2.88 16.13 -0.81
C TYR A 164 -2.49 17.59 -0.94
N VAL A 165 -3.29 18.40 -1.63
CA VAL A 165 -3.06 19.83 -1.77
C VAL A 165 -3.12 20.53 -0.41
N SER A 166 -4.05 20.14 0.46
CA SER A 166 -4.15 20.67 1.83
C SER A 166 -2.91 20.32 2.66
N ILE A 167 -2.46 19.06 2.63
CA ILE A 167 -1.24 18.62 3.32
C ILE A 167 -0.03 19.42 2.82
N PHE A 168 0.09 19.59 1.51
CA PHE A 168 1.16 20.36 0.92
C PHE A 168 1.13 21.81 1.39
N ASN A 169 0.02 22.51 1.20
CA ASN A 169 -0.07 23.95 1.47
C ASN A 169 0.06 24.30 2.95
N VAL A 170 -0.51 23.46 3.83
CA VAL A 170 -0.55 23.76 5.27
C VAL A 170 0.74 23.33 5.98
N HIS A 171 1.33 22.21 5.56
CA HIS A 171 2.42 21.60 6.32
C HIS A 171 3.76 21.61 5.58
N ILE A 172 3.77 21.27 4.30
CA ILE A 172 5.03 21.02 3.58
C ILE A 172 5.56 22.32 2.95
N ARG A 173 4.71 23.09 2.26
CA ARG A 173 5.09 24.32 1.56
C ARG A 173 5.84 25.32 2.45
N PRO A 174 5.36 25.65 3.66
CA PRO A 174 6.07 26.62 4.52
C PRO A 174 7.44 26.13 4.98
N ALA A 175 7.59 24.81 5.20
CA ALA A 175 8.84 24.22 5.70
C ALA A 175 9.97 24.23 4.66
N PHE A 176 9.63 24.19 3.37
CA PHE A 176 10.60 24.08 2.26
C PHE A 176 10.52 25.24 1.27
N GLU A 177 9.97 26.38 1.68
CA GLU A 177 9.85 27.55 0.83
C GLU A 177 11.22 28.04 0.35
N GLY A 178 11.32 28.34 -0.96
CA GLY A 178 12.54 28.80 -1.60
C GLY A 178 13.67 27.77 -1.69
N ARG A 179 13.47 26.55 -1.19
CA ARG A 179 14.49 25.49 -1.19
C ARG A 179 14.50 24.74 -2.52
N THR A 180 15.69 24.30 -2.94
CA THR A 180 15.81 23.39 -4.08
C THR A 180 15.73 21.94 -3.62
N LEU A 181 15.22 21.02 -4.47
CA LEU A 181 15.13 19.59 -4.18
C LEU A 181 16.49 19.00 -3.74
N SER A 182 17.58 19.41 -4.37
CA SER A 182 18.94 18.94 -4.06
C SER A 182 19.48 19.46 -2.72
N SER A 183 18.94 20.55 -2.19
CA SER A 183 19.38 21.15 -0.93
C SER A 183 18.78 20.47 0.31
N ILE A 184 17.68 19.72 0.15
CA ILE A 184 16.97 19.09 1.25
C ILE A 184 17.70 17.82 1.69
N LYS A 185 18.04 17.74 2.98
CA LYS A 185 18.81 16.64 3.54
C LYS A 185 17.95 15.68 4.36
N TYR A 186 18.40 14.43 4.45
CA TYR A 186 17.78 13.38 5.27
C TYR A 186 17.51 13.82 6.71
N ALA A 187 18.51 14.41 7.39
CA ALA A 187 18.39 14.81 8.79
C ALA A 187 17.30 15.88 9.02
N GLU A 188 17.13 16.77 8.06
CA GLU A 188 16.09 17.80 8.06
C GLU A 188 14.70 17.19 7.92
N LEU A 189 14.55 16.24 6.98
CA LEU A 189 13.27 15.51 6.77
C LEU A 189 12.92 14.63 7.96
N GLN A 190 13.93 13.96 8.56
CA GLN A 190 13.70 13.16 9.76
C GLN A 190 13.23 14.04 10.92
N LYS A 191 13.88 15.18 11.15
CA LYS A 191 13.46 16.14 12.18
C LYS A 191 12.05 16.65 11.90
N PHE A 192 11.78 17.07 10.67
CA PHE A 192 10.46 17.57 10.26
C PHE A 192 9.34 16.55 10.55
N ILE A 193 9.57 15.25 10.35
CA ILE A 193 8.60 14.20 10.67
C ILE A 193 8.48 14.05 12.20
N LEU A 194 9.61 14.02 12.93
CA LEU A 194 9.63 13.88 14.39
C LEU A 194 8.89 15.03 15.09
N ASP A 195 9.05 16.26 14.64
CA ASP A 195 8.35 17.42 15.20
C ASP A 195 6.80 17.21 15.19
N TYR A 196 6.26 16.58 14.14
CA TYR A 196 4.83 16.21 14.09
C TYR A 196 4.47 15.04 15.01
N GLU A 197 5.37 14.08 15.18
CA GLU A 197 5.16 12.95 16.09
C GLU A 197 5.19 13.40 17.55
N GLU A 198 6.12 14.27 17.92
CA GLU A 198 6.23 14.89 19.26
C GLU A 198 5.00 15.75 19.61
N ASP A 199 4.42 16.44 18.61
CA ASP A 199 3.15 17.14 18.75
C ASP A 199 1.92 16.19 18.87
N GLY A 200 2.09 14.88 18.85
CA GLY A 200 1.02 13.88 18.86
C GLY A 200 0.25 13.79 17.53
N LYS A 201 0.71 14.46 16.46
CA LYS A 201 0.09 14.50 15.13
C LYS A 201 0.53 13.35 14.23
N ASN A 202 0.61 12.12 14.76
CA ASN A 202 1.14 10.93 14.09
C ASN A 202 0.46 10.62 12.74
N ARG A 203 -0.86 10.83 12.63
CA ARG A 203 -1.60 10.66 11.36
C ARG A 203 -1.14 11.64 10.29
N THR A 204 -0.88 12.89 10.67
CA THR A 204 -0.39 13.93 9.76
C THR A 204 1.05 13.63 9.37
N ALA A 205 1.92 13.26 10.32
CA ALA A 205 3.28 12.80 10.07
C ALA A 205 3.32 11.66 9.04
N LYS A 206 2.47 10.66 9.20
CA LYS A 206 2.36 9.54 8.25
C LYS A 206 1.93 9.97 6.84
N LYS A 207 0.98 10.89 6.73
CA LYS A 207 0.54 11.41 5.41
C LYS A 207 1.65 12.24 4.74
N ILE A 208 2.32 13.10 5.49
CA ILE A 208 3.48 13.89 5.03
C ILE A 208 4.59 12.95 4.54
N TYR A 209 4.96 11.97 5.37
CA TYR A 209 5.97 10.96 5.03
C TYR A 209 5.65 10.24 3.71
N GLN A 210 4.42 9.74 3.55
CA GLN A 210 3.99 9.03 2.34
C GLN A 210 4.03 9.93 1.10
N LEU A 211 3.62 11.19 1.24
CA LEU A 211 3.60 12.14 0.15
C LEU A 211 5.02 12.51 -0.30
N LEU A 212 5.89 12.84 0.67
CA LEU A 212 7.31 13.17 0.41
C LEU A 212 8.09 11.98 -0.15
N THR A 213 7.86 10.76 0.39
CA THR A 213 8.51 9.55 -0.14
C THR A 213 8.21 9.38 -1.63
N THR A 214 6.93 9.47 -1.99
CA THR A 214 6.54 9.32 -3.40
C THR A 214 7.08 10.46 -4.27
N LEU A 215 7.04 11.71 -3.79
CA LEU A 215 7.58 12.87 -4.51
C LEU A 215 9.07 12.69 -4.84
N PHE A 216 9.88 12.34 -3.82
CA PHE A 216 11.31 12.17 -4.01
C PHE A 216 11.68 10.94 -4.85
N GLU A 217 10.85 9.90 -4.87
CA GLU A 217 10.98 8.78 -5.82
C GLU A 217 10.80 9.27 -7.27
N TYR A 218 9.82 10.12 -7.53
CA TYR A 218 9.62 10.75 -8.84
C TYR A 218 10.77 11.68 -9.20
N ALA A 219 11.26 12.50 -8.26
CA ALA A 219 12.40 13.39 -8.49
C ALA A 219 13.69 12.63 -8.84
N VAL A 220 13.87 11.41 -8.31
CA VAL A 220 14.94 10.50 -8.73
C VAL A 220 14.69 9.93 -10.13
N ALA A 221 13.45 9.53 -10.44
CA ALA A 221 13.07 9.00 -11.75
C ALA A 221 13.26 10.07 -12.85
N ASP A 222 12.91 11.33 -12.54
CA ASP A 222 13.11 12.49 -13.42
C ASP A 222 14.56 12.98 -13.48
N ARG A 223 15.48 12.30 -12.75
CA ARG A 223 16.91 12.63 -12.70
C ARG A 223 17.21 14.04 -12.16
N ILE A 224 16.35 14.61 -11.35
CA ILE A 224 16.54 15.91 -10.69
C ILE A 224 17.49 15.75 -9.50
N ILE A 225 17.38 14.63 -8.78
CA ILE A 225 18.28 14.24 -7.70
C ILE A 225 18.79 12.81 -7.91
N PRO A 226 20.02 12.50 -7.48
CA PRO A 226 20.59 11.15 -7.69
C PRO A 226 20.02 10.09 -6.76
N ILE A 227 19.63 10.47 -5.53
CA ILE A 227 19.15 9.58 -4.47
C ILE A 227 18.05 10.30 -3.67
N SER A 228 17.02 9.56 -3.31
CA SER A 228 15.94 10.09 -2.47
C SER A 228 16.44 10.34 -1.04
N PRO A 229 16.30 11.56 -0.50
CA PRO A 229 16.64 11.83 0.91
C PRO A 229 15.67 11.14 1.88
N MET A 230 14.52 10.64 1.41
CA MET A 230 13.56 9.87 2.21
C MET A 230 13.99 8.41 2.47
N LEU A 231 15.04 7.91 1.79
CA LEU A 231 15.44 6.49 1.84
C LEU A 231 15.67 5.95 3.25
N LYS A 232 16.15 6.79 4.17
CA LYS A 232 16.46 6.40 5.56
C LYS A 232 15.53 7.06 6.58
N VAL A 233 14.63 7.94 6.16
CA VAL A 233 13.64 8.56 7.06
C VAL A 233 12.70 7.49 7.60
N LYS A 234 12.47 7.51 8.90
CA LYS A 234 11.64 6.54 9.61
C LYS A 234 10.47 7.23 10.28
N LEU A 235 9.35 6.51 10.38
CA LEU A 235 8.24 6.84 11.25
C LEU A 235 8.36 6.03 12.54
N SER A 236 8.02 6.67 13.66
CA SER A 236 7.88 5.95 14.93
C SER A 236 6.72 4.97 14.87
N PRO A 237 6.80 3.80 15.53
CA PRO A 237 5.66 2.95 15.72
C PRO A 237 4.52 3.73 16.39
N TYR A 238 3.36 3.71 15.76
CA TYR A 238 2.18 4.42 16.27
C TYR A 238 0.97 3.50 16.20
N GLU A 239 0.39 3.26 17.35
CA GLU A 239 -0.86 2.54 17.47
C GLU A 239 -2.03 3.53 17.32
N GLN A 240 -2.80 3.36 16.26
CA GLN A 240 -3.94 4.21 16.02
C GLN A 240 -5.08 3.78 16.91
N GLU A 241 -5.55 4.67 17.78
CA GLU A 241 -6.79 4.45 18.51
C GLU A 241 -7.93 4.19 17.52
N SER A 242 -8.57 3.04 17.69
CA SER A 242 -9.80 2.72 16.97
C SER A 242 -10.97 3.39 17.69
N GLY A 243 -11.91 3.95 16.93
CA GLY A 243 -13.15 4.45 17.51
C GLY A 243 -13.89 3.34 18.25
N GLN A 244 -14.54 3.69 19.35
CA GLN A 244 -15.30 2.76 20.18
C GLN A 244 -16.75 2.65 19.70
N PRO A 245 -17.35 1.45 19.71
CA PRO A 245 -18.79 1.32 19.49
C PRO A 245 -19.54 2.01 20.63
N LEU A 246 -20.74 2.47 20.35
CA LEU A 246 -21.66 2.96 21.40
C LEU A 246 -21.91 1.85 22.41
N THR A 247 -21.99 2.21 23.69
CA THR A 247 -22.51 1.31 24.73
C THR A 247 -23.98 1.00 24.48
N ARG A 248 -24.55 0.05 25.22
CA ARG A 248 -26.00 -0.26 25.12
C ARG A 248 -26.85 0.92 25.58
N GLU A 249 -26.39 1.59 26.62
CA GLU A 249 -27.08 2.77 27.21
C GLU A 249 -27.05 3.95 26.25
N GLU A 250 -25.92 4.23 25.60
CA GLU A 250 -25.79 5.31 24.63
C GLU A 250 -26.62 5.04 23.36
N GLU A 251 -26.63 3.79 22.90
CA GLU A 251 -27.45 3.36 21.77
C GLU A 251 -28.96 3.52 22.12
N TYR A 252 -29.36 3.03 23.29
CA TYR A 252 -30.75 3.19 23.78
C TYR A 252 -31.15 4.66 23.88
N ALA A 253 -30.30 5.48 24.49
CA ALA A 253 -30.56 6.92 24.62
C ALA A 253 -30.73 7.61 23.27
N LEU A 254 -29.88 7.29 22.28
CA LEU A 254 -29.96 7.80 20.90
C LEU A 254 -31.32 7.42 20.27
N VAL A 255 -31.71 6.15 20.38
CA VAL A 255 -32.93 5.62 19.76
C VAL A 255 -34.19 6.18 20.43
N GLU A 256 -34.22 6.30 21.76
CA GLU A 256 -35.38 6.88 22.49
C GLU A 256 -35.50 8.40 22.24
N ASP A 257 -34.37 9.10 22.18
CA ASP A 257 -34.36 10.53 21.82
C ASP A 257 -34.85 10.75 20.37
N PHE A 258 -34.47 9.85 19.44
CA PHE A 258 -35.01 9.85 18.10
C PHE A 258 -36.50 9.56 18.04
N LYS A 259 -37.00 8.57 18.77
CA LYS A 259 -38.45 8.23 18.78
C LYS A 259 -39.28 9.37 19.34
N ARG A 260 -38.77 10.06 20.38
CA ARG A 260 -39.43 11.21 20.99
C ARG A 260 -39.51 12.40 20.03
N GLU A 261 -38.42 12.67 19.29
CA GLU A 261 -38.31 13.81 18.39
C GLU A 261 -37.46 13.43 17.17
N PRO A 262 -38.09 12.94 16.10
CA PRO A 262 -37.34 12.43 14.91
C PRO A 262 -36.85 13.57 14.03
N THR A 263 -35.91 14.39 14.54
CA THR A 263 -35.27 15.41 13.72
C THR A 263 -34.47 14.78 12.58
N LEU A 264 -34.25 15.53 11.50
CA LEU A 264 -33.56 15.02 10.29
C LEU A 264 -32.19 14.38 10.59
N TYR A 265 -31.43 14.96 11.52
CA TYR A 265 -30.13 14.41 11.90
C TYR A 265 -30.26 13.11 12.70
N LYS A 266 -31.21 13.05 13.66
CA LYS A 266 -31.46 11.82 14.44
C LYS A 266 -31.93 10.68 13.54
N GLN A 267 -32.81 10.97 12.56
CA GLN A 267 -33.24 10.00 11.56
C GLN A 267 -32.02 9.43 10.81
N ALA A 268 -31.13 10.31 10.32
CA ALA A 268 -29.92 9.89 9.61
C ALA A 268 -28.98 9.06 10.50
N PHE A 269 -28.81 9.41 11.78
CA PHE A 269 -27.94 8.67 12.70
C PHE A 269 -28.48 7.29 13.03
N VAL A 270 -29.77 7.16 13.32
CA VAL A 270 -30.40 5.86 13.59
C VAL A 270 -30.39 4.99 12.33
N PHE A 271 -30.59 5.57 11.16
CA PHE A 271 -30.46 4.85 9.90
C PHE A 271 -29.02 4.33 9.68
N LEU A 272 -28.00 5.16 9.91
CA LEU A 272 -26.59 4.77 9.83
C LEU A 272 -26.22 3.70 10.87
N LEU A 273 -26.76 3.81 12.07
CA LEU A 273 -26.57 2.86 13.17
C LEU A 273 -27.04 1.46 12.79
N TYR A 274 -28.26 1.33 12.24
CA TYR A 274 -28.87 0.03 11.94
C TYR A 274 -28.62 -0.51 10.54
N THR A 275 -27.87 0.24 9.70
CA THR A 275 -27.40 -0.20 8.38
C THR A 275 -25.90 -0.39 8.29
N GLY A 276 -25.15 0.19 9.21
CA GLY A 276 -23.68 0.16 9.18
C GLY A 276 -23.06 0.90 7.99
N LEU A 277 -23.78 1.79 7.33
CA LEU A 277 -23.31 2.57 6.20
C LEU A 277 -22.20 3.56 6.57
N ARG A 278 -21.37 3.90 5.60
CA ARG A 278 -20.54 5.09 5.74
C ARG A 278 -21.40 6.34 5.54
N ARG A 279 -21.16 7.40 6.31
CA ARG A 279 -21.90 8.67 6.19
C ARG A 279 -22.00 9.21 4.75
N SER A 280 -20.98 8.99 3.93
CA SER A 280 -20.96 9.43 2.52
C SER A 280 -21.76 8.52 1.59
N GLU A 281 -22.17 7.34 2.02
CA GLU A 281 -22.99 6.39 1.25
C GLU A 281 -24.48 6.74 1.37
N LEU A 282 -24.85 7.51 2.37
CA LEU A 282 -26.25 7.89 2.64
C LEU A 282 -26.92 8.58 1.44
N ALA A 283 -26.17 9.41 0.71
CA ALA A 283 -26.70 10.14 -0.45
C ALA A 283 -27.19 9.24 -1.62
N SER A 284 -26.74 7.98 -1.67
CA SER A 284 -27.07 7.03 -2.75
C SER A 284 -28.06 5.95 -2.33
N VAL A 285 -28.63 6.05 -1.12
CA VAL A 285 -29.50 5.02 -0.55
C VAL A 285 -30.85 4.95 -1.27
N THR A 286 -31.32 3.74 -1.53
CA THR A 286 -32.71 3.43 -1.87
C THR A 286 -33.22 2.32 -0.96
N VAL A 287 -34.49 2.36 -0.59
CA VAL A 287 -35.12 1.36 0.25
C VAL A 287 -36.32 0.79 -0.50
N SER A 288 -36.26 -0.49 -0.85
CA SER A 288 -37.35 -1.21 -1.55
C SER A 288 -37.27 -2.70 -1.27
N ASP A 289 -38.40 -3.38 -1.32
CA ASP A 289 -38.54 -4.84 -1.30
C ASP A 289 -37.76 -5.54 -0.16
N GLY A 290 -37.68 -4.90 1.00
CA GLY A 290 -36.97 -5.44 2.17
C GLY A 290 -35.45 -5.23 2.14
N TRP A 291 -34.94 -4.36 1.25
CA TRP A 291 -33.52 -4.08 1.07
C TRP A 291 -33.19 -2.60 1.14
N VAL A 292 -32.02 -2.31 1.68
CA VAL A 292 -31.33 -1.03 1.56
C VAL A 292 -30.24 -1.18 0.51
N THR A 293 -30.37 -0.49 -0.60
CA THR A 293 -29.40 -0.53 -1.71
C THR A 293 -28.66 0.79 -1.83
N LEU A 294 -27.37 0.75 -2.13
CA LEU A 294 -26.51 1.93 -2.14
C LEU A 294 -25.29 1.75 -3.04
N ILE A 295 -24.64 2.86 -3.39
CA ILE A 295 -23.36 2.89 -4.11
C ILE A 295 -22.21 2.95 -3.10
N SER A 296 -21.29 2.01 -3.17
CA SER A 296 -20.14 1.94 -2.26
C SER A 296 -19.18 3.12 -2.43
N ALA A 297 -18.87 3.83 -1.34
CA ALA A 297 -18.06 5.05 -1.39
C ALA A 297 -16.57 4.83 -1.76
N LYS A 298 -15.97 3.73 -1.29
CA LYS A 298 -14.54 3.44 -1.50
C LYS A 298 -14.28 2.76 -2.84
N GLN A 299 -14.27 3.53 -3.92
CA GLN A 299 -13.86 3.07 -5.24
C GLN A 299 -12.71 3.91 -5.77
N ARG A 300 -11.86 3.32 -6.62
CA ARG A 300 -10.80 4.05 -7.32
C ARG A 300 -11.42 4.88 -8.45
N LYS A 301 -10.80 5.99 -8.79
CA LYS A 301 -11.16 6.79 -9.97
C LYS A 301 -11.12 5.91 -11.23
N GLY A 302 -12.13 6.02 -12.10
CA GLY A 302 -12.22 5.25 -13.36
C GLY A 302 -12.80 3.84 -13.24
N TYR A 303 -13.11 3.35 -12.04
CA TYR A 303 -13.82 2.06 -11.87
C TYR A 303 -15.32 2.27 -11.85
N LYS A 304 -16.07 1.27 -12.38
CA LYS A 304 -17.54 1.27 -12.32
C LYS A 304 -18.02 1.34 -10.88
N GLU A 305 -19.08 2.07 -10.66
CA GLU A 305 -19.75 2.13 -9.37
C GLU A 305 -20.20 0.72 -8.94
N LYS A 306 -19.88 0.37 -7.71
CA LYS A 306 -20.25 -0.93 -7.14
C LYS A 306 -21.44 -0.75 -6.23
N GLU A 307 -22.57 -1.27 -6.66
CA GLU A 307 -23.75 -1.36 -5.87
C GLU A 307 -23.62 -2.41 -4.74
N ARG A 308 -24.22 -2.16 -3.61
CA ARG A 308 -24.29 -3.04 -2.45
C ARG A 308 -25.69 -2.99 -1.86
N SER A 309 -26.23 -4.16 -1.53
CA SER A 309 -27.54 -4.29 -0.89
C SER A 309 -27.38 -4.90 0.51
N ILE A 310 -28.20 -4.44 1.45
CA ILE A 310 -28.23 -4.86 2.85
C ILE A 310 -29.68 -5.21 3.15
N PRO A 311 -30.01 -6.41 3.68
CA PRO A 311 -31.39 -6.72 4.10
C PRO A 311 -31.83 -5.78 5.22
N ILE A 312 -33.12 -5.45 5.30
CA ILE A 312 -33.67 -4.67 6.40
C ILE A 312 -33.77 -5.56 7.63
N SER A 313 -32.99 -5.22 8.66
CA SER A 313 -32.99 -5.93 9.94
C SER A 313 -34.29 -5.67 10.73
N PRO A 314 -34.63 -6.56 11.68
CA PRO A 314 -35.73 -6.29 12.64
C PRO A 314 -35.54 -4.97 13.38
N MET A 315 -34.30 -4.60 13.77
CA MET A 315 -34.02 -3.33 14.43
C MET A 315 -34.34 -2.12 13.55
N LEU A 316 -33.92 -2.15 12.29
CA LEU A 316 -34.20 -1.09 11.32
C LEU A 316 -35.70 -1.04 11.01
N ARG A 317 -36.36 -2.18 10.85
CA ARG A 317 -37.80 -2.29 10.53
C ARG A 317 -38.69 -1.58 11.57
N ARG A 318 -38.30 -1.65 12.86
CA ARG A 318 -39.04 -0.98 13.97
C ARG A 318 -38.99 0.55 13.87
N VAL A 319 -37.95 1.12 13.33
CA VAL A 319 -37.72 2.58 13.31
C VAL A 319 -37.93 3.21 11.93
N LEU A 320 -37.89 2.40 10.87
CA LEU A 320 -38.00 2.86 9.48
C LEU A 320 -39.26 3.69 9.18
N PRO A 321 -40.46 3.41 9.77
CA PRO A 321 -41.64 4.25 9.56
C PRO A 321 -41.48 5.69 10.03
N LEU A 322 -40.56 5.99 10.92
CA LEU A 322 -40.26 7.32 11.44
C LEU A 322 -39.12 8.03 10.66
N ILE A 323 -38.59 7.40 9.61
CA ILE A 323 -37.43 7.89 8.84
C ILE A 323 -37.90 8.30 7.45
N ASP A 324 -37.73 9.57 7.12
CA ASP A 324 -37.86 10.05 5.73
C ASP A 324 -36.53 9.82 4.99
N VAL A 325 -36.46 8.69 4.26
CA VAL A 325 -35.27 8.28 3.53
C VAL A 325 -34.86 9.32 2.49
N ASP A 326 -35.80 9.96 1.82
CA ASP A 326 -35.51 10.97 0.78
C ASP A 326 -35.01 12.29 1.37
N ALA A 327 -35.44 12.63 2.56
CA ALA A 327 -34.92 13.77 3.29
C ALA A 327 -33.47 13.52 3.80
N ILE A 328 -33.18 12.37 4.41
CA ILE A 328 -31.87 12.08 4.97
C ILE A 328 -30.78 11.95 3.89
N LYS A 329 -31.11 11.52 2.68
CA LYS A 329 -30.19 11.47 1.53
C LYS A 329 -29.60 12.83 1.17
N LYS A 330 -30.35 13.90 1.44
CA LYS A 330 -29.94 15.29 1.13
C LYS A 330 -29.01 15.87 2.20
N VAL A 331 -28.84 15.20 3.34
CA VAL A 331 -27.96 15.68 4.41
C VAL A 331 -26.49 15.55 4.03
N SER A 332 -25.78 16.66 4.08
CA SER A 332 -24.34 16.66 3.80
C SER A 332 -23.57 15.81 4.83
N PRO A 333 -22.63 14.95 4.40
CA PRO A 333 -21.75 14.19 5.30
C PRO A 333 -20.97 15.06 6.30
N HIS A 334 -20.68 16.31 5.93
CA HIS A 334 -20.02 17.28 6.81
C HIS A 334 -20.94 17.69 7.97
N LEU A 335 -22.20 17.97 7.69
CA LEU A 335 -23.19 18.32 8.72
C LEU A 335 -23.44 17.15 9.67
N LEU A 336 -23.51 15.92 9.18
CA LEU A 336 -23.59 14.74 10.04
C LEU A 336 -22.44 14.68 11.04
N THR A 337 -21.20 14.92 10.57
CA THR A 337 -20.03 14.94 11.46
C THR A 337 -20.09 16.05 12.49
N LYS A 338 -20.62 17.22 12.12
CA LYS A 338 -20.75 18.37 13.01
C LYS A 338 -21.82 18.16 14.08
N HIS A 339 -22.92 17.51 13.73
CA HIS A 339 -24.09 17.41 14.63
C HIS A 339 -24.06 16.19 15.56
N LEU A 340 -23.42 15.09 15.20
CA LEU A 340 -23.40 13.88 16.04
C LEU A 340 -22.83 14.12 17.46
N PRO A 341 -21.74 14.86 17.68
CA PRO A 341 -21.21 15.09 19.02
C PRO A 341 -22.15 15.83 19.98
N PHE A 342 -23.17 16.53 19.46
CA PHE A 342 -24.21 17.17 20.28
C PHE A 342 -25.30 16.18 20.75
N ILE A 343 -25.44 15.06 20.06
CA ILE A 343 -26.42 14.00 20.33
C ILE A 343 -25.76 12.85 21.08
N CYS A 344 -24.60 12.39 20.59
CA CYS A 344 -23.78 11.37 21.22
C CYS A 344 -22.40 11.97 21.54
N LYS A 345 -22.23 12.46 22.78
CA LYS A 345 -20.98 13.10 23.23
C LYS A 345 -19.79 12.14 23.10
N GLY A 346 -18.68 12.64 22.58
CA GLY A 346 -17.45 11.86 22.43
C GLY A 346 -17.41 10.95 21.21
N HIS A 347 -18.52 10.81 20.48
CA HIS A 347 -18.61 9.93 19.32
C HIS A 347 -18.55 10.66 17.99
N HIS A 348 -18.15 9.92 16.94
CA HIS A 348 -18.17 10.37 15.56
C HIS A 348 -18.90 9.37 14.64
N CYS A 349 -19.38 9.81 13.48
CA CYS A 349 -20.26 9.02 12.61
C CYS A 349 -19.74 7.61 12.23
N HIS A 350 -18.43 7.39 12.26
CA HIS A 350 -17.90 6.06 11.93
C HIS A 350 -18.13 5.04 13.04
N GLU A 351 -18.32 5.51 14.27
CA GLU A 351 -18.59 4.66 15.45
C GLU A 351 -20.02 4.10 15.44
N LEU A 352 -20.98 4.77 14.80
CA LEU A 352 -22.29 4.18 14.52
C LEU A 352 -22.14 2.88 13.68
N ARG A 353 -21.26 2.88 12.72
CA ARG A 353 -20.95 1.71 11.94
C ARG A 353 -20.13 0.67 12.74
N HIS A 354 -19.24 1.09 13.62
CA HIS A 354 -18.55 0.18 14.55
C HIS A 354 -19.59 -0.50 15.43
N THR A 355 -20.57 0.24 15.93
CA THR A 355 -21.68 -0.30 16.73
C THR A 355 -22.47 -1.33 15.94
N PHE A 356 -22.87 -1.06 14.70
CA PHE A 356 -23.52 -2.05 13.82
C PHE A 356 -22.72 -3.34 13.74
N VAL A 357 -21.42 -3.26 13.44
CA VAL A 357 -20.55 -4.42 13.30
C VAL A 357 -20.44 -5.20 14.61
N THR A 358 -20.31 -4.50 15.75
CA THR A 358 -20.24 -5.10 17.08
C THR A 358 -21.54 -5.81 17.43
N ARG A 359 -22.70 -5.13 17.26
CA ARG A 359 -24.02 -5.72 17.54
C ARG A 359 -24.32 -6.91 16.65
N ALA A 360 -23.97 -6.83 15.37
CA ALA A 360 -24.11 -7.98 14.47
C ALA A 360 -23.31 -9.20 14.95
N ARG A 361 -22.10 -8.98 15.47
CA ARG A 361 -21.28 -10.05 16.04
C ARG A 361 -21.85 -10.60 17.35
N GLU A 362 -22.38 -9.75 18.21
CA GLU A 362 -23.08 -10.13 19.43
C GLU A 362 -24.33 -10.97 19.12
N CYS A 363 -25.05 -10.65 18.06
CA CYS A 363 -26.17 -11.43 17.52
C CYS A 363 -25.74 -12.72 16.81
N LYS A 364 -24.45 -13.10 16.87
CA LYS A 364 -23.89 -14.30 16.25
C LYS A 364 -24.05 -14.37 14.73
N ILE A 365 -24.15 -13.22 14.06
CA ILE A 365 -24.12 -13.12 12.61
C ILE A 365 -22.71 -13.48 12.12
N GLU A 366 -22.62 -14.30 11.09
CA GLU A 366 -21.35 -14.71 10.52
C GLU A 366 -20.55 -13.50 9.99
N ARG A 367 -19.21 -13.52 10.20
CA ARG A 367 -18.31 -12.42 9.86
C ARG A 367 -18.39 -12.03 8.39
N GLU A 368 -18.58 -13.00 7.53
CA GLU A 368 -18.64 -12.85 6.08
C GLU A 368 -19.83 -11.96 5.67
N TYR A 369 -21.02 -12.19 6.24
CA TYR A 369 -22.21 -11.34 6.00
C TYR A 369 -22.00 -9.93 6.55
N VAL A 370 -21.52 -9.81 7.78
CA VAL A 370 -21.23 -8.49 8.37
C VAL A 370 -20.26 -7.71 7.50
N SER A 371 -19.20 -8.35 7.02
CA SER A 371 -18.20 -7.74 6.15
C SER A 371 -18.78 -7.37 4.78
N LEU A 372 -19.64 -8.22 4.21
CA LEU A 372 -20.36 -7.97 2.97
C LEU A 372 -21.23 -6.72 3.09
N TRP A 373 -22.10 -6.66 4.11
CA TRP A 373 -23.02 -5.55 4.32
C TRP A 373 -22.30 -4.26 4.71
N ALA A 374 -21.25 -4.35 5.52
CA ALA A 374 -20.40 -3.21 5.81
C ALA A 374 -19.53 -2.77 4.61
N GLY A 375 -19.35 -3.58 3.58
CA GLY A 375 -18.49 -3.28 2.42
C GLY A 375 -17.02 -3.18 2.80
N HIS A 376 -16.54 -4.13 3.59
CA HIS A 376 -15.12 -4.35 3.82
C HIS A 376 -14.50 -5.04 2.59
N LYS A 377 -13.23 -4.81 2.32
CA LYS A 377 -12.53 -5.57 1.28
C LYS A 377 -12.33 -7.01 1.75
N ALA A 378 -12.50 -7.95 0.83
CA ALA A 378 -12.06 -9.31 1.06
C ALA A 378 -10.53 -9.34 1.08
N ASP A 379 -9.94 -9.86 2.15
CA ASP A 379 -8.49 -9.84 2.34
C ASP A 379 -7.73 -10.86 1.47
N ASN A 380 -8.43 -11.90 0.94
CA ASN A 380 -7.82 -12.97 0.15
C ASN A 380 -8.69 -13.38 -1.06
N SER A 381 -8.09 -14.01 -2.07
CA SER A 381 -8.78 -14.51 -3.26
C SER A 381 -9.85 -15.58 -2.95
N LEU A 382 -9.62 -16.43 -1.95
CA LEU A 382 -10.59 -17.41 -1.44
C LEU A 382 -11.83 -16.72 -0.86
N THR A 383 -11.62 -15.65 -0.11
CA THR A 383 -12.68 -14.81 0.46
C THR A 383 -13.52 -14.15 -0.65
N THR A 384 -12.91 -13.75 -1.77
CA THR A 384 -13.63 -13.15 -2.91
C THR A 384 -14.67 -14.11 -3.50
N ASN A 385 -14.35 -15.39 -3.65
CA ASN A 385 -15.29 -16.40 -4.16
C ASN A 385 -16.45 -16.65 -3.18
N VAL A 386 -16.18 -16.65 -1.88
CA VAL A 386 -17.22 -16.76 -0.83
C VAL A 386 -18.16 -15.54 -0.91
N TYR A 387 -17.59 -14.32 -0.98
CA TYR A 387 -18.40 -13.09 -1.11
C TYR A 387 -19.29 -13.09 -2.35
N THR A 388 -18.81 -13.58 -3.48
CA THR A 388 -19.62 -13.67 -4.72
C THR A 388 -20.80 -14.62 -4.52
N LYS A 389 -20.59 -15.78 -3.91
CA LYS A 389 -21.67 -16.75 -3.61
C LYS A 389 -22.67 -16.18 -2.61
N LEU A 390 -22.22 -15.52 -1.56
CA LEU A 390 -23.08 -14.86 -0.56
C LEU A 390 -23.92 -13.74 -1.20
N GLN A 391 -23.36 -12.94 -2.10
CA GLN A 391 -24.10 -11.90 -2.82
C GLN A 391 -25.21 -12.46 -3.69
N GLN A 392 -25.04 -13.65 -4.26
CA GLN A 392 -26.03 -14.29 -5.12
C GLN A 392 -27.21 -14.89 -4.35
N ASN A 393 -27.00 -15.32 -3.11
CA ASN A 393 -28.07 -15.94 -2.30
C ASN A 393 -28.73 -14.90 -1.38
N LYS A 394 -29.72 -14.20 -1.91
CA LYS A 394 -30.48 -13.16 -1.19
C LYS A 394 -31.24 -13.71 0.01
N GLN A 395 -31.81 -14.93 -0.08
CA GLN A 395 -32.59 -15.52 1.00
C GLN A 395 -31.72 -15.80 2.23
N LEU A 396 -30.55 -16.38 2.06
CA LEU A 396 -29.61 -16.61 3.18
C LEU A 396 -29.17 -15.30 3.84
N GLN A 397 -29.04 -14.23 3.08
CA GLN A 397 -28.70 -12.93 3.65
C GLN A 397 -29.85 -12.37 4.51
N VAL A 398 -31.12 -12.57 4.07
CA VAL A 398 -32.30 -12.16 4.87
C VAL A 398 -32.40 -13.00 6.13
N ASP A 399 -32.27 -14.32 6.03
CA ASP A 399 -32.33 -15.24 7.17
C ASP A 399 -31.25 -14.90 8.21
N GLU A 400 -30.05 -14.57 7.75
CA GLU A 400 -28.95 -14.17 8.62
C GLU A 400 -29.17 -12.81 9.25
N MET A 401 -29.76 -11.84 8.53
CA MET A 401 -30.08 -10.51 9.04
C MET A 401 -31.23 -10.53 10.05
N GLU A 402 -32.14 -11.49 10.00
CA GLU A 402 -33.21 -11.63 11.02
C GLU A 402 -32.66 -11.88 12.42
N LYS A 403 -31.43 -12.39 12.56
CA LYS A 403 -30.73 -12.50 13.84
C LYS A 403 -30.37 -11.15 14.45
N PHE A 404 -30.29 -10.07 13.63
CA PHE A 404 -30.01 -8.71 14.11
C PHE A 404 -31.22 -8.13 14.83
N ASN A 405 -31.53 -8.76 15.94
CA ASN A 405 -32.67 -8.47 16.82
C ASN A 405 -32.23 -8.63 18.27
N TYR A 406 -32.32 -7.56 19.05
CA TYR A 406 -31.91 -7.54 20.44
C TYR A 406 -32.71 -6.50 21.22
N ASP A 407 -32.70 -6.69 22.53
CA ASP A 407 -33.25 -5.72 23.47
C ASP A 407 -32.07 -4.95 24.13
N PHE A 408 -32.40 -3.82 24.74
CA PHE A 408 -31.42 -2.96 25.40
C PHE A 408 -31.18 -3.33 26.88
N ASN A 409 -31.75 -4.46 27.34
CA ASN A 409 -31.62 -4.93 28.71
C ASN A 409 -30.30 -5.60 28.97
#